data_05f5ae1ba3e1b4de3adff6d6386b8dcf
#
_entry.id   05f5ae1ba3e1b4de3adff6d6386b8dcf
#
_cell.length_a   1.000
_cell.length_b   1.000
_cell.length_c   1.000
_cell.angle_alpha   90.00
_cell.angle_beta   90.00
_cell.angle_gamma   90.00
#
_symmetry.space_group_name_H-M   'P 1'
#
loop_
_entity.id
_entity.type
_entity.pdbx_description
1 polymer ?
#
loop_
_entity_poly.entity_id
_entity_poly.type
_entity_poly.pdbx_seq_one_letter_code
_entity_poly.pdbx_strand_id
1 'polypeptide(L)'
;MEYINKNEELIEQSLSGRYYILDSTITRFDIHIEDHIIYIDVYFSLPFRRFKSDKILKLHFINVTEYEFYWNNKYIFYTVERYKFFKTEAGFYISLDPFDESGEILEEDHDVIFCNEVEGYFV
;
A
#
# COMPACT_ATOMS: atom_id res chain seq x y z
N MET A 1 16.70 1.49 -8.70
CA MET A 1 15.32 1.11 -8.32
C MET A 1 14.84 0.01 -9.26
N GLU A 2 14.39 -1.08 -8.73
CA GLU A 2 14.01 -2.26 -9.52
C GLU A 2 12.49 -2.35 -9.64
N TYR A 3 11.96 -2.30 -10.87
CA TYR A 3 10.54 -2.52 -11.13
C TYR A 3 10.17 -3.97 -10.87
N ILE A 4 9.05 -4.19 -10.18
CA ILE A 4 8.60 -5.54 -9.83
C ILE A 4 7.41 -5.95 -10.69
N ASN A 5 6.29 -5.25 -10.53
CA ASN A 5 5.01 -5.62 -11.14
C ASN A 5 4.03 -4.46 -11.03
N LYS A 6 2.87 -4.61 -11.63
CA LYS A 6 1.80 -3.63 -11.55
C LYS A 6 0.42 -4.28 -11.41
N ASN A 7 -0.50 -3.51 -10.88
CA ASN A 7 -1.94 -3.80 -10.85
C ASN A 7 -2.27 -5.20 -10.28
N GLU A 8 -3.03 -6.00 -10.97
CA GLU A 8 -3.52 -7.28 -10.45
C GLU A 8 -2.40 -8.26 -10.12
N GLU A 9 -1.35 -8.30 -10.94
CA GLU A 9 -0.21 -9.17 -10.68
C GLU A 9 0.54 -8.76 -9.42
N LEU A 10 0.64 -7.44 -9.19
CA LEU A 10 1.27 -6.93 -7.98
C LEU A 10 0.46 -7.33 -6.74
N ILE A 11 -0.87 -7.23 -6.82
CA ILE A 11 -1.76 -7.62 -5.72
C ILE A 11 -1.59 -9.10 -5.38
N GLU A 12 -1.60 -9.98 -6.37
CA GLU A 12 -1.43 -11.41 -6.14
C GLU A 12 -0.13 -11.72 -5.40
N GLN A 13 0.95 -11.06 -5.78
CA GLN A 13 2.25 -11.26 -5.16
C GLN A 13 2.39 -10.56 -3.81
N SER A 14 1.63 -9.49 -3.56
CA SER A 14 1.65 -8.80 -2.27
C SER A 14 0.83 -9.50 -1.21
N LEU A 15 -0.12 -10.36 -1.62
CA LEU A 15 -0.93 -11.16 -0.69
C LEU A 15 -0.22 -12.43 -0.24
N SER A 16 0.85 -12.81 -0.92
CA SER A 16 1.64 -13.99 -0.57
C SER A 16 3.03 -13.86 -1.21
N GLY A 17 4.03 -14.52 -0.62
CA GLY A 17 5.36 -14.58 -1.22
C GLY A 17 6.23 -13.36 -0.95
N ARG A 18 7.01 -12.95 -1.97
CA ARG A 18 8.13 -12.00 -1.81
C ARG A 18 7.71 -10.58 -1.46
N TYR A 19 6.51 -10.17 -1.87
CA TYR A 19 6.09 -8.77 -1.73
C TYR A 19 5.02 -8.58 -0.65
N TYR A 20 4.88 -9.60 0.19
CA TYR A 20 3.88 -9.60 1.24
C TYR A 20 4.20 -8.52 2.27
N ILE A 21 3.31 -7.53 2.38
CA ILE A 21 3.59 -6.35 3.21
C ILE A 21 3.20 -6.51 4.68
N LEU A 22 2.61 -7.65 5.06
CA LEU A 22 2.28 -7.91 6.45
C LEU A 22 3.54 -7.87 7.32
N ASP A 23 3.43 -7.26 8.48
CA ASP A 23 4.53 -7.06 9.43
C ASP A 23 5.64 -6.12 8.94
N SER A 24 5.45 -5.48 7.79
CA SER A 24 6.38 -4.45 7.35
C SER A 24 6.15 -3.15 8.12
N THR A 25 7.14 -2.28 8.08
CA THR A 25 7.07 -0.96 8.68
C THR A 25 6.98 0.09 7.58
N ILE A 26 5.98 0.95 7.65
CA ILE A 26 5.86 2.06 6.71
C ILE A 26 6.85 3.14 7.14
N THR A 27 7.73 3.53 6.23
CA THR A 27 8.79 4.49 6.53
C THR A 27 8.57 5.85 5.89
N ARG A 28 7.71 5.93 4.88
CA ARG A 28 7.49 7.21 4.19
C ARG A 28 6.20 7.20 3.39
N PHE A 29 5.51 8.33 3.41
CA PHE A 29 4.44 8.69 2.48
C PHE A 29 4.89 9.90 1.68
N ASP A 30 4.65 9.87 0.38
CA ASP A 30 5.03 10.96 -0.51
C ASP A 30 3.84 11.26 -1.43
N ILE A 31 3.16 12.36 -1.18
CA ILE A 31 1.98 12.76 -1.95
C ILE A 31 2.39 13.91 -2.85
N HIS A 32 2.21 13.76 -4.15
CA HIS A 32 2.57 14.82 -5.08
C HIS A 32 1.60 14.91 -6.26
N ILE A 33 1.62 16.06 -6.91
CA ILE A 33 0.71 16.35 -8.02
C ILE A 33 1.53 16.71 -9.25
N GLU A 34 1.22 16.07 -10.37
CA GLU A 34 1.78 16.40 -11.68
C GLU A 34 0.64 16.48 -12.69
N ASP A 35 0.53 17.60 -13.42
CA ASP A 35 -0.49 17.80 -14.45
C ASP A 35 -1.92 17.48 -13.95
N HIS A 36 -2.25 17.96 -12.74
CA HIS A 36 -3.54 17.78 -12.10
C HIS A 36 -3.85 16.33 -11.68
N ILE A 37 -2.85 15.44 -11.74
CA ILE A 37 -2.99 14.05 -11.31
C ILE A 37 -2.26 13.87 -9.99
N ILE A 38 -2.90 13.20 -9.04
CA ILE A 38 -2.32 12.92 -7.73
C ILE A 38 -1.66 11.55 -7.75
N TYR A 39 -0.41 11.53 -7.27
CA TYR A 39 0.37 10.31 -7.06
C TYR A 39 0.68 10.17 -5.58
N ILE A 40 0.67 8.94 -5.09
CA ILE A 40 1.11 8.66 -3.73
C ILE A 40 2.11 7.52 -3.78
N ASP A 41 3.26 7.72 -3.14
CA ASP A 41 4.26 6.69 -2.95
C ASP A 41 4.27 6.28 -1.49
N VAL A 42 4.18 4.98 -1.22
CA VAL A 42 4.29 4.44 0.12
C VAL A 42 5.48 3.49 0.17
N TYR A 43 6.35 3.69 1.15
CA TYR A 43 7.57 2.91 1.32
C TYR A 43 7.43 1.97 2.51
N PHE A 44 7.71 0.69 2.28
CA PHE A 44 7.61 -0.37 3.28
C PHE A 44 8.97 -0.99 3.51
N SER A 45 9.43 -0.98 4.74
CA SER A 45 10.60 -1.77 5.13
C SER A 45 10.11 -3.18 5.41
N LEU A 46 10.46 -4.11 4.52
CA LEU A 46 9.98 -5.49 4.61
C LEU A 46 10.69 -6.26 5.73
N PRO A 47 10.04 -7.24 6.37
CA PRO A 47 10.64 -7.96 7.48
C PRO A 47 11.94 -8.66 7.08
N PHE A 48 12.99 -8.42 7.85
CA PHE A 48 14.32 -9.00 7.63
C PHE A 48 14.31 -10.52 7.51
N ARG A 49 13.46 -11.18 8.30
CA ARG A 49 13.35 -12.65 8.30
C ARG A 49 13.06 -13.23 6.92
N ARG A 50 12.40 -12.44 6.07
CA ARG A 50 11.96 -12.90 4.74
C ARG A 50 13.05 -12.74 3.69
N PHE A 51 13.92 -11.74 3.86
CA PHE A 51 14.82 -11.32 2.79
C PHE A 51 16.29 -11.45 3.13
N LYS A 52 16.66 -11.69 4.38
CA LYS A 52 18.04 -11.74 4.87
C LYS A 52 18.84 -10.45 4.60
N SER A 53 18.16 -9.36 4.28
CA SER A 53 18.74 -8.04 4.05
C SER A 53 17.61 -7.01 4.11
N ASP A 54 17.97 -5.77 4.31
CA ASP A 54 17.00 -4.69 4.31
C ASP A 54 16.44 -4.53 2.89
N LYS A 55 15.17 -4.77 2.73
CA LYS A 55 14.46 -4.54 1.47
C LYS A 55 13.38 -3.52 1.69
N ILE A 56 13.38 -2.51 0.84
CA ILE A 56 12.36 -1.49 0.85
C ILE A 56 11.52 -1.64 -0.41
N LEU A 57 10.22 -1.88 -0.19
CA LEU A 57 9.23 -1.93 -1.25
C LEU A 57 8.60 -0.55 -1.37
N LYS A 58 8.54 -0.02 -2.58
CA LYS A 58 7.81 1.20 -2.90
C LYS A 58 6.57 0.83 -3.69
N LEU A 59 5.40 1.21 -3.20
CA LEU A 59 4.16 1.15 -3.98
C LEU A 59 3.85 2.54 -4.50
N HIS A 60 3.74 2.64 -5.82
CA HIS A 60 3.48 3.88 -6.54
C HIS A 60 2.03 3.86 -7.02
N PHE A 61 1.17 4.64 -6.36
CA PHE A 61 -0.26 4.74 -6.68
C PHE A 61 -0.46 5.88 -7.67
N ILE A 62 -1.05 5.57 -8.81
CA ILE A 62 -1.17 6.47 -9.96
C ILE A 62 -2.62 6.90 -10.13
N ASN A 63 -2.81 8.19 -10.33
CA ASN A 63 -4.13 8.81 -10.48
C ASN A 63 -5.03 8.46 -9.30
N VAL A 64 -4.63 8.96 -8.15
CA VAL A 64 -5.36 8.78 -6.91
C VAL A 64 -6.63 9.60 -6.95
N THR A 65 -7.77 8.94 -6.76
CA THR A 65 -9.08 9.60 -6.79
C THR A 65 -9.58 9.96 -5.41
N GLU A 66 -9.11 9.25 -4.39
CA GLU A 66 -9.46 9.54 -3.01
C GLU A 66 -8.40 8.96 -2.10
N TYR A 67 -8.08 9.66 -1.03
CA TYR A 67 -7.26 9.10 0.03
C TYR A 67 -7.67 9.70 1.36
N GLU A 68 -7.44 8.94 2.43
CA GLU A 68 -7.68 9.38 3.79
C GLU A 68 -6.64 8.73 4.68
N PHE A 69 -5.85 9.58 5.37
CA PHE A 69 -4.88 9.11 6.35
C PHE A 69 -5.23 9.71 7.71
N TYR A 70 -5.25 8.86 8.71
CA TYR A 70 -5.53 9.27 10.07
C TYR A 70 -4.54 8.62 11.02
N TRP A 71 -3.83 9.43 11.80
CA TRP A 71 -2.90 8.93 12.78
C TRP A 71 -2.84 9.85 14.00
N ASN A 72 -2.68 9.23 15.17
CA ASN A 72 -2.24 9.91 16.37
C ASN A 72 -1.33 8.93 17.14
N ASN A 73 -0.67 9.42 18.19
CA ASN A 73 0.34 8.65 18.90
C ASN A 73 -0.18 7.44 19.70
N LYS A 74 -1.48 7.17 19.64
CA LYS A 74 -2.10 5.98 20.24
C LYS A 74 -2.22 4.85 19.24
N TYR A 75 -1.98 5.09 17.95
CA TYR A 75 -2.10 4.10 16.89
C TYR A 75 -0.73 3.57 16.47
N ILE A 76 -0.68 2.29 16.15
CA ILE A 76 0.53 1.64 15.62
C ILE A 76 0.44 1.59 14.10
N PHE A 77 0.16 2.74 13.50
CA PHE A 77 -0.08 2.82 12.06
C PHE A 77 1.12 2.39 11.23
N TYR A 78 2.32 2.69 11.69
CA TYR A 78 3.53 2.45 10.90
C TYR A 78 3.92 0.98 10.77
N THR A 79 3.26 0.09 11.51
CA THR A 79 3.45 -1.36 11.35
C THR A 79 2.19 -1.95 10.74
N VAL A 80 2.33 -2.65 9.60
CA VAL A 80 1.18 -3.22 8.88
C VAL A 80 0.80 -4.53 9.55
N GLU A 81 -0.22 -4.52 10.38
CA GLU A 81 -0.73 -5.72 11.06
C GLU A 81 -1.79 -6.43 10.23
N ARG A 82 -2.58 -5.66 9.49
CA ARG A 82 -3.60 -6.15 8.56
C ARG A 82 -3.69 -5.16 7.42
N TYR A 83 -4.17 -5.58 6.28
CA TYR A 83 -4.42 -4.67 5.18
C TYR A 83 -5.44 -5.26 4.21
N LYS A 84 -6.07 -4.38 3.41
CA LYS A 84 -6.89 -4.77 2.27
C LYS A 84 -6.22 -4.22 1.02
N PHE A 85 -6.14 -5.01 -0.01
CA PHE A 85 -5.58 -4.58 -1.29
C PHE A 85 -6.24 -5.39 -2.40
N PHE A 86 -7.13 -4.75 -3.17
CA PHE A 86 -7.88 -5.46 -4.20
C PHE A 86 -8.35 -4.53 -5.30
N LYS A 87 -8.74 -5.12 -6.41
CA LYS A 87 -9.32 -4.41 -7.55
C LYS A 87 -10.80 -4.15 -7.32
N THR A 88 -11.25 -2.96 -7.72
CA THR A 88 -12.66 -2.58 -7.74
C THR A 88 -13.09 -2.27 -9.18
N GLU A 89 -14.37 -1.99 -9.40
CA GLU A 89 -14.83 -1.57 -10.72
C GLU A 89 -14.21 -0.26 -11.18
N ALA A 90 -13.86 0.61 -10.23
CA ALA A 90 -13.31 1.94 -10.52
C ALA A 90 -11.78 2.00 -10.48
N GLY A 91 -11.09 0.89 -10.17
CA GLY A 91 -9.63 0.88 -10.05
C GLY A 91 -9.18 -0.01 -8.90
N PHE A 92 -8.30 0.50 -8.06
CA PHE A 92 -7.70 -0.26 -6.96
C PHE A 92 -7.94 0.40 -5.62
N TYR A 93 -8.10 -0.42 -4.60
CA TYR A 93 -8.33 -0.01 -3.24
C TYR A 93 -7.30 -0.66 -2.32
N ILE A 94 -6.68 0.14 -1.48
CA ILE A 94 -5.86 -0.36 -0.39
C ILE A 94 -6.26 0.33 0.90
N SER A 95 -6.31 -0.45 2.00
CA SER A 95 -6.39 0.08 3.35
C SER A 95 -5.23 -0.51 4.15
N LEU A 96 -4.47 0.37 4.78
CA LEU A 96 -3.31 -0.04 5.59
C LEU A 96 -3.68 -0.22 7.06
N ASP A 97 -4.91 0.10 7.42
CA ASP A 97 -5.46 -0.13 8.76
C ASP A 97 -6.96 -0.40 8.64
N PRO A 98 -7.33 -1.56 8.09
CA PRO A 98 -8.73 -1.87 7.86
C PRO A 98 -9.47 -2.24 9.14
N PHE A 99 -10.79 -2.03 9.11
CA PHE A 99 -11.67 -2.42 10.20
C PHE A 99 -11.71 -3.94 10.39
N ASP A 100 -11.68 -4.69 9.29
CA ASP A 100 -11.70 -6.15 9.30
C ASP A 100 -10.87 -6.69 8.13
N GLU A 101 -10.91 -8.01 7.92
CA GLU A 101 -10.19 -8.65 6.82
C GLU A 101 -11.12 -9.09 5.69
N SER A 102 -12.30 -8.48 5.58
CA SER A 102 -13.22 -8.75 4.49
C SER A 102 -12.69 -8.22 3.15
N GLY A 103 -13.23 -8.72 2.06
CA GLY A 103 -12.95 -8.20 0.72
C GLY A 103 -13.86 -7.03 0.35
N GLU A 104 -14.33 -6.27 1.32
CA GLU A 104 -15.27 -5.18 1.13
C GLU A 104 -14.68 -3.85 1.56
N ILE A 105 -15.10 -2.77 0.91
CA ILE A 105 -14.77 -1.41 1.30
C ILE A 105 -15.73 -0.99 2.41
N LEU A 106 -15.18 -0.62 3.56
CA LEU A 106 -15.97 -0.18 4.71
C LEU A 106 -15.62 1.26 5.06
N GLU A 107 -16.61 2.01 5.54
CA GLU A 107 -16.37 3.38 6.02
C GLU A 107 -15.43 3.40 7.21
N GLU A 108 -15.39 2.33 7.99
CA GLU A 108 -14.53 2.20 9.16
C GLU A 108 -13.09 1.84 8.82
N ASP A 109 -12.79 1.54 7.55
CA ASP A 109 -11.41 1.33 7.12
C ASP A 109 -10.64 2.65 7.21
N HIS A 110 -9.42 2.59 7.73
CA HIS A 110 -8.54 3.75 7.84
C HIS A 110 -7.35 3.62 6.89
N ASP A 111 -6.72 4.76 6.63
CA ASP A 111 -5.49 4.85 5.84
C ASP A 111 -5.67 4.22 4.47
N VAL A 112 -6.62 4.78 3.74
CA VAL A 112 -7.10 4.24 2.47
C VAL A 112 -6.60 5.05 1.29
N ILE A 113 -6.41 4.37 0.16
CA ILE A 113 -6.10 4.97 -1.13
C ILE A 113 -6.96 4.30 -2.20
N PHE A 114 -7.65 5.12 -2.98
CA PHE A 114 -8.32 4.70 -4.20
C PHE A 114 -7.54 5.25 -5.39
N CYS A 115 -7.22 4.42 -6.37
CA CYS A 115 -6.43 4.87 -7.52
C CYS A 115 -6.77 4.06 -8.78
N ASN A 116 -6.30 4.53 -9.93
CA ASN A 116 -6.52 3.84 -11.19
C ASN A 116 -5.50 2.75 -11.48
N GLU A 117 -4.25 2.96 -11.06
CA GLU A 117 -3.17 2.01 -11.30
C GLU A 117 -2.22 2.02 -10.12
N VAL A 118 -1.49 0.91 -9.94
CA VAL A 118 -0.45 0.81 -8.92
C VAL A 118 0.73 0.01 -9.47
N GLU A 119 1.92 0.48 -9.17
CA GLU A 119 3.17 -0.18 -9.54
C GLU A 119 4.00 -0.44 -8.30
N GLY A 120 4.79 -1.52 -8.33
CA GLY A 120 5.69 -1.87 -7.25
C GLY A 120 7.14 -1.85 -7.68
N TYR A 121 7.99 -1.39 -6.77
CA TYR A 121 9.44 -1.29 -6.99
C TYR A 121 10.19 -1.71 -5.74
N PHE A 122 11.35 -2.32 -5.91
CA PHE A 122 12.34 -2.40 -4.85
C PHE A 122 13.27 -1.18 -4.97
N VAL A 123 13.49 -0.55 -3.86
CA VAL A 123 14.32 0.67 -3.80
C VAL A 123 15.72 0.35 -3.31
#